data_2e3660f937459462743162c215ac253c
#
_entry.id   2e3660f937459462743162c215ac253c
#
_cell.length_a   1.000
_cell.length_b   1.000
_cell.length_c   1.000
_cell.angle_alpha   90.00
_cell.angle_beta   90.00
_cell.angle_gamma   90.00
#
_symmetry.space_group_name_H-M   'P 1'
#
loop_
_entity.id
_entity.type
_entity.pdbx_description
1 polymer ?
#
loop_
_entity_poly.entity_id
_entity_poly.type
_entity_poly.pdbx_seq_one_letter_code
_entity_poly.pdbx_strand_id
1 'polypeptide(L)'
;MALSNDELTSIAFRIADRFEKVNIFYLSKMAEQIKEIGKLDKDNMHRLEQMAKMGNNIEEINLYLSIQTGLALKEIYTLYNNSAGSIYKDVAYLYTHKGIKQPAFSENIAMQSYIESVRQLTNGTFSNMARTTNIAQEYKNAIDLAIDAVATGMDDYQSVLERIVIDKAKTGARVQYSSGRTRRLDSAARMNILEGVRQVNYGIRLEAGRQYGADGVEIDAHGLCADDHLPYQGQQFSLAKYHEINDSLKRHFGTCNCKHGVSYIVLGVSPPAYTQKELQEIKDYSKEKIDLNGTKVTRYEASQVMRNLETKMRYKQEEILTMQKAGLNTGKQEKALKRLKQSYDYTSKQADLKRRWNRAKIPGYKL
;
A
#
# COMPACT_ATOMS: atom_id res chain seq x y z
N MET A 1 7.97 -8.69 21.51
CA MET A 1 8.15 -9.28 20.16
C MET A 1 7.94 -8.18 19.11
N ALA A 2 8.83 -8.08 18.13
CA ALA A 2 8.62 -7.19 17.00
C ALA A 2 7.36 -7.59 16.25
N LEU A 3 6.68 -6.60 15.66
CA LEU A 3 5.53 -6.86 14.81
C LEU A 3 5.96 -7.71 13.60
N SER A 4 5.25 -8.79 13.35
CA SER A 4 5.48 -9.61 12.17
C SER A 4 5.20 -8.81 10.87
N ASN A 5 5.77 -9.23 9.76
CA ASN A 5 5.49 -8.61 8.46
C ASN A 5 4.00 -8.63 8.09
N ASP A 6 3.24 -9.61 8.55
CA ASP A 6 1.80 -9.71 8.31
C ASP A 6 1.01 -8.72 9.16
N GLU A 7 1.39 -8.52 10.42
CA GLU A 7 0.80 -7.51 11.30
C GLU A 7 1.10 -6.10 10.78
N LEU A 8 2.36 -5.78 10.46
CA LEU A 8 2.74 -4.51 9.86
C LEU A 8 1.97 -4.22 8.58
N THR A 9 1.84 -5.23 7.71
CA THR A 9 1.08 -5.08 6.46
C THR A 9 -0.41 -4.84 6.76
N SER A 10 -1.00 -5.55 7.72
CA SER A 10 -2.41 -5.38 8.10
C SER A 10 -2.68 -3.97 8.65
N ILE A 11 -1.79 -3.48 9.52
CA ILE A 11 -1.88 -2.12 10.06
C ILE A 11 -1.74 -1.08 8.95
N ALA A 12 -0.78 -1.25 8.03
CA ALA A 12 -0.59 -0.33 6.92
C ALA A 12 -1.81 -0.28 5.98
N PHE A 13 -2.49 -1.42 5.75
CA PHE A 13 -3.75 -1.43 5.00
C PHE A 13 -4.84 -0.66 5.74
N ARG A 14 -5.01 -0.88 7.04
CA ARG A 14 -6.00 -0.17 7.85
C ARG A 14 -5.80 1.34 7.84
N ILE A 15 -4.55 1.83 7.93
CA ILE A 15 -4.26 3.27 7.84
C ILE A 15 -4.51 3.76 6.42
N ALA A 16 -4.11 3.01 5.39
CA ALA A 16 -4.33 3.36 3.98
C ALA A 16 -5.83 3.40 3.60
N ASP A 17 -6.70 2.68 4.32
CA ASP A 17 -8.16 2.75 4.15
C ASP A 17 -8.73 4.16 4.37
N ARG A 18 -8.01 5.06 5.05
CA ARG A 18 -8.36 6.47 5.14
C ARG A 18 -8.33 7.15 3.77
N PHE A 19 -7.34 6.84 2.97
CA PHE A 19 -7.21 7.35 1.60
C PHE A 19 -8.16 6.65 0.62
N GLU A 20 -8.51 5.40 0.89
CA GLU A 20 -9.59 4.72 0.20
C GLU A 20 -10.96 5.38 0.47
N LYS A 21 -11.22 5.79 1.71
CA LYS A 21 -12.42 6.58 2.03
C LYS A 21 -12.47 7.92 1.29
N VAL A 22 -11.33 8.60 1.11
CA VAL A 22 -11.25 9.81 0.28
C VAL A 22 -11.62 9.50 -1.17
N ASN A 23 -11.08 8.41 -1.74
CA ASN A 23 -11.40 7.99 -3.09
C ASN A 23 -12.89 7.68 -3.26
N ILE A 24 -13.49 6.94 -2.33
CA ILE A 24 -14.92 6.61 -2.35
C ILE A 24 -15.78 7.90 -2.21
N PHE A 25 -15.37 8.83 -1.34
CA PHE A 25 -16.08 10.09 -1.15
C PHE A 25 -16.06 10.95 -2.41
N TYR A 26 -14.89 11.10 -3.03
CA TYR A 26 -14.71 11.76 -4.32
C TYR A 26 -15.60 11.16 -5.41
N LEU A 27 -15.53 9.83 -5.60
CA LEU A 27 -16.32 9.13 -6.61
C LEU A 27 -17.84 9.23 -6.34
N SER A 28 -18.25 9.19 -5.08
CA SER A 28 -19.66 9.34 -4.70
C SER A 28 -20.21 10.72 -5.02
N LYS A 29 -19.49 11.77 -4.62
CA LYS A 29 -19.88 13.17 -4.92
C LYS A 29 -19.98 13.42 -6.43
N MET A 30 -19.02 12.90 -7.20
CA MET A 30 -19.00 13.00 -8.65
C MET A 30 -20.21 12.26 -9.27
N ALA A 31 -20.46 11.01 -8.86
CA ALA A 31 -21.56 10.21 -9.39
C ALA A 31 -22.94 10.80 -9.06
N GLU A 32 -23.10 11.35 -7.86
CA GLU A 32 -24.32 12.06 -7.43
C GLU A 32 -24.57 13.31 -8.26
N GLN A 33 -23.55 14.13 -8.51
CA GLN A 33 -23.69 15.32 -9.35
C GLN A 33 -23.98 14.97 -10.81
N ILE A 34 -23.29 13.96 -11.38
CA ILE A 34 -23.58 13.47 -12.74
C ILE A 34 -25.04 12.98 -12.86
N LYS A 35 -25.53 12.24 -11.86
CA LYS A 35 -26.91 11.78 -11.79
C LYS A 35 -27.93 12.92 -11.78
N GLU A 36 -27.62 14.01 -11.07
CA GLU A 36 -28.46 15.22 -11.06
C GLU A 36 -28.45 15.92 -12.41
N ILE A 37 -27.29 16.10 -13.02
CA ILE A 37 -27.11 16.64 -14.37
C ILE A 37 -27.93 15.83 -15.39
N GLY A 38 -27.92 14.50 -15.29
CA GLY A 38 -28.68 13.61 -16.17
C GLY A 38 -30.20 13.68 -16.04
N LYS A 39 -30.74 14.38 -15.04
CA LYS A 39 -32.19 14.67 -14.92
C LYS A 39 -32.59 15.99 -15.56
N LEU A 40 -31.62 16.79 -15.94
CA LEU A 40 -31.82 18.08 -16.60
C LEU A 40 -31.92 17.85 -18.12
N ASP A 41 -32.65 18.73 -18.78
CA ASP A 41 -32.65 18.87 -20.22
C ASP A 41 -31.85 20.11 -20.63
N LYS A 42 -31.74 20.35 -21.93
CA LYS A 42 -30.99 21.47 -22.48
C LYS A 42 -31.48 22.81 -21.98
N ASP A 43 -32.81 22.97 -21.80
CA ASP A 43 -33.43 24.25 -21.44
C ASP A 43 -33.33 24.54 -19.94
N ASN A 44 -33.23 23.48 -19.12
CA ASN A 44 -33.10 23.55 -17.67
C ASN A 44 -31.64 23.44 -17.18
N MET A 45 -30.65 23.38 -18.08
CA MET A 45 -29.25 23.28 -17.74
C MET A 45 -28.69 24.64 -17.31
N HIS A 46 -28.72 24.93 -16.03
CA HIS A 46 -28.12 26.13 -15.43
C HIS A 46 -26.60 25.89 -15.23
N ARG A 47 -25.82 26.06 -16.30
CA ARG A 47 -24.38 25.74 -16.34
C ARG A 47 -23.60 26.38 -15.17
N LEU A 48 -23.85 27.66 -14.85
CA LEU A 48 -23.17 28.37 -13.76
C LEU A 48 -23.49 27.75 -12.40
N GLU A 49 -24.73 27.32 -12.17
CA GLU A 49 -25.13 26.65 -10.94
C GLU A 49 -24.41 25.30 -10.79
N GLN A 50 -24.33 24.50 -11.84
CA GLN A 50 -23.60 23.23 -11.82
C GLN A 50 -22.09 23.43 -11.61
N MET A 51 -21.51 24.49 -12.18
CA MET A 51 -20.10 24.85 -11.94
C MET A 51 -19.85 25.32 -10.51
N ALA A 52 -20.75 26.12 -9.91
CA ALA A 52 -20.66 26.53 -8.51
C ALA A 52 -20.75 25.30 -7.58
N LYS A 53 -21.68 24.39 -7.83
CA LYS A 53 -21.80 23.13 -7.09
C LYS A 53 -20.56 22.27 -7.21
N MET A 54 -19.97 22.18 -8.39
CA MET A 54 -18.69 21.49 -8.62
C MET A 54 -17.58 22.08 -7.77
N GLY A 55 -17.46 23.43 -7.70
CA GLY A 55 -16.48 24.11 -6.86
C GLY A 55 -16.63 23.75 -5.38
N ASN A 56 -17.84 23.82 -4.85
CA ASN A 56 -18.15 23.45 -3.46
C ASN A 56 -17.83 21.99 -3.16
N ASN A 57 -18.15 21.07 -4.06
CA ASN A 57 -17.82 19.66 -3.89
C ASN A 57 -16.31 19.41 -3.88
N ILE A 58 -15.54 20.12 -4.72
CA ILE A 58 -14.08 20.02 -4.75
C ILE A 58 -13.49 20.52 -3.41
N GLU A 59 -14.00 21.62 -2.86
CA GLU A 59 -13.57 22.15 -1.55
C GLU A 59 -13.85 21.13 -0.43
N GLU A 60 -15.05 20.54 -0.39
CA GLU A 60 -15.38 19.49 0.59
C GLU A 60 -14.46 18.28 0.48
N ILE A 61 -14.14 17.84 -0.74
CA ILE A 61 -13.25 16.70 -0.98
C ILE A 61 -11.82 17.02 -0.51
N ASN A 62 -11.33 18.24 -0.80
CA ASN A 62 -10.00 18.68 -0.36
C ASN A 62 -9.92 18.78 1.17
N LEU A 63 -10.96 19.30 1.82
CA LEU A 63 -11.06 19.34 3.27
C LEU A 63 -11.04 17.91 3.85
N TYR A 64 -11.83 17.00 3.29
CA TYR A 64 -11.88 15.61 3.73
C TYR A 64 -10.53 14.91 3.55
N LEU A 65 -9.84 15.13 2.43
CA LEU A 65 -8.47 14.63 2.20
C LEU A 65 -7.50 15.15 3.26
N SER A 66 -7.56 16.44 3.59
CA SER A 66 -6.71 17.05 4.62
C SER A 66 -6.93 16.41 6.00
N ILE A 67 -8.20 16.26 6.41
CA ILE A 67 -8.57 15.62 7.68
C ILE A 67 -8.05 14.16 7.72
N GLN A 68 -8.31 13.38 6.67
CA GLN A 68 -7.87 11.97 6.62
C GLN A 68 -6.35 11.85 6.61
N THR A 69 -5.64 12.78 5.98
CA THR A 69 -4.16 12.85 5.99
C THR A 69 -3.64 13.10 7.41
N GLY A 70 -4.17 14.08 8.13
CA GLY A 70 -3.79 14.36 9.51
C GLY A 70 -4.02 13.17 10.46
N LEU A 71 -5.18 12.52 10.34
CA LEU A 71 -5.50 11.32 11.12
C LEU A 71 -4.56 10.14 10.77
N ALA A 72 -4.23 9.95 9.49
CA ALA A 72 -3.29 8.93 9.05
C ALA A 72 -1.89 9.17 9.63
N LEU A 73 -1.38 10.40 9.59
CA LEU A 73 -0.08 10.75 10.14
C LEU A 73 0.01 10.46 11.65
N LYS A 74 -1.05 10.76 12.41
CA LYS A 74 -1.11 10.43 13.85
C LYS A 74 -0.99 8.92 14.10
N GLU A 75 -1.70 8.10 13.33
CA GLU A 75 -1.62 6.64 13.44
C GLU A 75 -0.25 6.10 12.98
N ILE A 76 0.33 6.67 11.93
CA ILE A 76 1.65 6.31 11.41
C ILE A 76 2.73 6.58 12.48
N TYR A 77 2.68 7.74 13.14
CA TYR A 77 3.66 8.08 14.19
C TYR A 77 3.54 7.15 15.40
N THR A 78 2.32 6.76 15.77
CA THR A 78 2.11 5.73 16.79
C THR A 78 2.71 4.39 16.36
N LEU A 79 2.52 3.99 15.11
CA LEU A 79 3.09 2.77 14.56
C LEU A 79 4.62 2.81 14.56
N TYR A 80 5.24 3.95 14.21
CA TYR A 80 6.70 4.11 14.25
C TYR A 80 7.26 3.94 15.66
N ASN A 81 6.64 4.57 16.66
CA ASN A 81 7.06 4.44 18.05
C ASN A 81 6.94 3.00 18.55
N ASN A 82 5.84 2.34 18.27
CA ASN A 82 5.60 0.95 18.71
C ASN A 82 6.59 0.00 18.02
N SER A 83 6.81 0.16 16.72
CA SER A 83 7.75 -0.65 15.96
C SER A 83 9.19 -0.42 16.44
N ALA A 84 9.60 0.84 16.62
CA ALA A 84 10.91 1.21 17.12
C ALA A 84 11.18 0.64 18.51
N GLY A 85 10.24 0.82 19.45
CA GLY A 85 10.37 0.29 20.80
C GLY A 85 10.45 -1.23 20.85
N SER A 86 9.75 -1.90 19.94
CA SER A 86 9.82 -3.36 19.82
C SER A 86 11.17 -3.83 19.27
N ILE A 87 11.64 -3.24 18.18
CA ILE A 87 12.96 -3.55 17.60
C ILE A 87 14.08 -3.23 18.61
N TYR A 88 13.96 -2.12 19.36
CA TYR A 88 14.93 -1.76 20.37
C TYR A 88 15.08 -2.83 21.47
N LYS A 89 13.97 -3.45 21.86
CA LYS A 89 14.00 -4.62 22.78
C LYS A 89 14.63 -5.84 22.13
N ASP A 90 14.33 -6.09 20.86
CA ASP A 90 14.86 -7.25 20.14
C ASP A 90 16.41 -7.15 19.96
N VAL A 91 16.98 -5.95 19.87
CA VAL A 91 18.44 -5.76 19.80
C VAL A 91 19.14 -5.71 21.16
N ALA A 92 18.42 -5.90 22.27
CA ALA A 92 18.99 -5.86 23.64
C ALA A 92 20.12 -6.87 23.83
N TYR A 93 20.09 -8.02 23.14
CA TYR A 93 21.14 -9.03 23.20
C TYR A 93 22.53 -8.49 22.79
N LEU A 94 22.58 -7.51 21.86
CA LEU A 94 23.83 -6.87 21.46
C LEU A 94 24.52 -6.15 22.63
N TYR A 95 23.73 -5.45 23.44
CA TYR A 95 24.24 -4.76 24.63
C TYR A 95 24.69 -5.75 25.72
N THR A 96 23.91 -6.81 25.92
CA THR A 96 24.22 -7.86 26.89
C THR A 96 25.55 -8.56 26.56
N HIS A 97 25.81 -8.86 25.31
CA HIS A 97 27.04 -9.49 24.85
C HIS A 97 28.29 -8.63 25.12
N LYS A 98 28.18 -7.30 25.12
CA LYS A 98 29.26 -6.38 25.45
C LYS A 98 29.38 -6.10 26.95
N GLY A 99 28.50 -6.64 27.79
CA GLY A 99 28.40 -6.29 29.19
C GLY A 99 28.01 -4.83 29.44
N ILE A 100 27.37 -4.19 28.46
CA ILE A 100 26.92 -2.79 28.54
C ILE A 100 25.43 -2.80 28.88
N LYS A 101 25.01 -1.95 29.82
CA LYS A 101 23.61 -1.74 30.12
C LYS A 101 22.95 -1.00 28.94
N GLN A 102 21.94 -1.59 28.35
CA GLN A 102 21.11 -0.91 27.33
C GLN A 102 20.44 0.31 27.98
N PRO A 103 20.60 1.54 27.46
CA PRO A 103 19.87 2.70 27.95
C PRO A 103 18.37 2.54 27.75
N ALA A 104 17.55 3.28 28.49
CA ALA A 104 16.11 3.31 28.19
C ALA A 104 15.87 3.85 26.78
N PHE A 105 14.88 3.29 26.08
CA PHE A 105 14.59 3.71 24.70
C PHE A 105 14.33 5.21 24.57
N SER A 106 13.62 5.80 25.54
CA SER A 106 13.35 7.25 25.61
C SER A 106 14.59 8.11 25.85
N GLU A 107 15.66 7.54 26.40
CA GLU A 107 16.90 8.23 26.69
C GLU A 107 17.96 8.11 25.59
N ASN A 108 17.71 7.24 24.59
CA ASN A 108 18.63 7.07 23.47
C ASN A 108 18.39 8.17 22.42
N ILE A 109 19.09 9.30 22.58
CA ILE A 109 18.93 10.51 21.77
C ILE A 109 19.12 10.22 20.28
N ALA A 110 20.10 9.40 19.90
CA ALA A 110 20.37 9.08 18.49
C ALA A 110 19.17 8.38 17.83
N MET A 111 18.58 7.41 18.52
CA MET A 111 17.41 6.69 18.03
C MET A 111 16.15 7.57 17.99
N GLN A 112 15.93 8.42 19.00
CA GLN A 112 14.82 9.37 19.01
C GLN A 112 14.94 10.38 17.86
N SER A 113 16.13 10.92 17.64
CA SER A 113 16.41 11.86 16.52
C SER A 113 16.19 11.20 15.16
N TYR A 114 16.57 9.94 15.02
CA TYR A 114 16.33 9.19 13.78
C TYR A 114 14.84 8.99 13.50
N ILE A 115 14.06 8.59 14.50
CA ILE A 115 12.60 8.43 14.38
C ILE A 115 11.96 9.76 13.97
N GLU A 116 12.38 10.86 14.58
CA GLU A 116 11.87 12.19 14.26
C GLU A 116 12.19 12.59 12.81
N SER A 117 13.40 12.30 12.33
CA SER A 117 13.77 12.51 10.92
C SER A 117 12.86 11.72 9.96
N VAL A 118 12.56 10.46 10.26
CA VAL A 118 11.64 9.64 9.46
C VAL A 118 10.20 10.20 9.50
N ARG A 119 9.76 10.73 10.66
CA ARG A 119 8.44 11.40 10.77
C ARG A 119 8.36 12.64 9.88
N GLN A 120 9.39 13.47 9.87
CA GLN A 120 9.45 14.68 9.03
C GLN A 120 9.41 14.33 7.55
N LEU A 121 10.19 13.33 7.11
CA LEU A 121 10.15 12.81 5.74
C LEU A 121 8.76 12.28 5.37
N THR A 122 8.13 11.54 6.27
CA THR A 122 6.79 11.01 6.08
C THR A 122 5.76 12.14 5.95
N ASN A 123 5.81 13.14 6.83
CA ASN A 123 4.94 14.30 6.76
C ASN A 123 5.08 15.04 5.41
N GLY A 124 6.33 15.27 4.97
CA GLY A 124 6.60 15.87 3.65
C GLY A 124 6.03 15.03 2.50
N THR A 125 6.18 13.71 2.56
CA THR A 125 5.64 12.78 1.56
C THR A 125 4.11 12.83 1.49
N PHE A 126 3.41 12.76 2.63
CA PHE A 126 1.94 12.78 2.66
C PHE A 126 1.37 14.15 2.29
N SER A 127 2.03 15.24 2.69
CA SER A 127 1.68 16.59 2.27
C SER A 127 1.83 16.76 0.75
N ASN A 128 2.91 16.19 0.17
CA ASN A 128 3.09 16.20 -1.27
C ASN A 128 2.04 15.35 -2.00
N MET A 129 1.72 14.17 -1.49
CA MET A 129 0.64 13.33 -2.04
C MET A 129 -0.70 14.08 -2.09
N ALA A 130 -1.06 14.79 -1.03
CA ALA A 130 -2.28 15.58 -0.98
C ALA A 130 -2.29 16.71 -2.03
N ARG A 131 -1.14 17.34 -2.28
CA ARG A 131 -1.01 18.41 -3.29
C ARG A 131 -0.95 17.93 -4.72
N THR A 132 -0.41 16.72 -4.96
CA THR A 132 -0.20 16.17 -6.32
C THR A 132 -1.29 15.18 -6.73
N THR A 133 -2.35 15.02 -5.95
CA THR A 133 -3.49 14.21 -6.37
C THR A 133 -4.27 14.90 -7.48
N ASN A 134 -4.76 14.12 -8.44
CA ASN A 134 -5.53 14.61 -9.59
C ASN A 134 -7.03 14.77 -9.30
N ILE A 135 -7.49 14.61 -8.06
CA ILE A 135 -8.91 14.54 -7.71
C ILE A 135 -9.69 15.75 -8.26
N ALA A 136 -9.22 16.97 -7.96
CA ALA A 136 -9.91 18.20 -8.37
C ALA A 136 -10.01 18.31 -9.90
N GLN A 137 -8.93 18.00 -10.63
CA GLN A 137 -8.92 18.08 -12.09
C GLN A 137 -9.82 16.99 -12.72
N GLU A 138 -9.77 15.77 -12.19
CA GLU A 138 -10.60 14.67 -12.69
C GLU A 138 -12.09 14.89 -12.40
N TYR A 139 -12.40 15.47 -11.23
CA TYR A 139 -13.77 15.87 -10.90
C TYR A 139 -14.29 16.91 -11.90
N LYS A 140 -13.51 17.99 -12.09
CA LYS A 140 -13.84 19.04 -13.06
C LYS A 140 -14.08 18.48 -14.45
N ASN A 141 -13.14 17.70 -14.98
CA ASN A 141 -13.24 17.09 -16.30
C ASN A 141 -14.51 16.23 -16.45
N ALA A 142 -14.86 15.45 -15.43
CA ALA A 142 -16.04 14.60 -15.46
C ALA A 142 -17.34 15.40 -15.47
N ILE A 143 -17.44 16.48 -14.70
CA ILE A 143 -18.61 17.33 -14.63
C ILE A 143 -18.75 18.20 -15.88
N ASP A 144 -17.66 18.76 -16.41
CA ASP A 144 -17.66 19.51 -17.65
C ASP A 144 -18.17 18.64 -18.81
N LEU A 145 -17.68 17.39 -18.94
CA LEU A 145 -18.15 16.44 -19.94
C LEU A 145 -19.65 16.10 -19.77
N ALA A 146 -20.11 15.94 -18.53
CA ALA A 146 -21.51 15.66 -18.24
C ALA A 146 -22.42 16.84 -18.61
N ILE A 147 -22.02 18.08 -18.26
CA ILE A 147 -22.74 19.31 -18.64
C ILE A 147 -22.80 19.44 -20.16
N ASP A 148 -21.68 19.25 -20.84
CA ASP A 148 -21.62 19.39 -22.30
C ASP A 148 -22.49 18.33 -23.01
N ALA A 149 -22.52 17.09 -22.50
CA ALA A 149 -23.36 16.03 -23.07
C ALA A 149 -24.86 16.39 -23.03
N VAL A 150 -25.34 16.94 -21.92
CA VAL A 150 -26.75 17.36 -21.77
C VAL A 150 -27.02 18.67 -22.53
N ALA A 151 -26.15 19.68 -22.41
CA ALA A 151 -26.32 20.99 -23.03
C ALA A 151 -26.32 20.96 -24.57
N THR A 152 -25.61 20.00 -25.17
CA THR A 152 -25.62 19.81 -26.63
C THR A 152 -26.85 19.09 -27.13
N GLY A 153 -27.68 18.54 -26.24
CA GLY A 153 -28.91 17.81 -26.62
C GLY A 153 -28.62 16.50 -27.37
N MET A 154 -27.53 15.83 -27.04
CA MET A 154 -27.20 14.52 -27.61
C MET A 154 -28.30 13.49 -27.27
N ASP A 155 -28.84 12.81 -28.26
CA ASP A 155 -29.89 11.80 -28.06
C ASP A 155 -29.50 10.66 -27.11
N ASP A 156 -28.21 10.38 -26.96
CA ASP A 156 -27.67 9.29 -26.11
C ASP A 156 -26.81 9.81 -24.95
N TYR A 157 -27.12 11.00 -24.40
CA TYR A 157 -26.35 11.55 -23.30
C TYR A 157 -26.34 10.67 -22.03
N GLN A 158 -27.38 9.86 -21.81
CA GLN A 158 -27.42 8.94 -20.67
C GLN A 158 -26.32 7.88 -20.75
N SER A 159 -26.06 7.31 -21.91
CA SER A 159 -24.94 6.38 -22.11
C SER A 159 -23.58 7.06 -21.96
N VAL A 160 -23.47 8.36 -22.30
CA VAL A 160 -22.26 9.16 -22.06
C VAL A 160 -22.02 9.33 -20.55
N LEU A 161 -23.06 9.71 -19.80
CA LEU A 161 -22.99 9.87 -18.33
C LEU A 161 -22.62 8.56 -17.64
N GLU A 162 -23.23 7.44 -18.03
CA GLU A 162 -22.88 6.11 -17.50
C GLU A 162 -21.42 5.79 -17.76
N ARG A 163 -20.93 6.03 -18.97
CA ARG A 163 -19.52 5.78 -19.34
C ARG A 163 -18.55 6.62 -18.53
N ILE A 164 -18.87 7.92 -18.28
CA ILE A 164 -18.04 8.80 -17.43
C ILE A 164 -17.93 8.20 -16.02
N VAL A 165 -19.05 7.81 -15.41
CA VAL A 165 -19.09 7.22 -14.06
C VAL A 165 -18.23 5.95 -13.98
N ILE A 166 -18.41 5.03 -14.95
CA ILE A 166 -17.67 3.77 -15.00
C ILE A 166 -16.17 4.01 -15.19
N ASP A 167 -15.77 4.92 -16.08
CA ASP A 167 -14.38 5.24 -16.35
C ASP A 167 -13.67 5.80 -15.10
N LYS A 168 -14.31 6.79 -14.45
CA LYS A 168 -13.77 7.38 -13.23
C LYS A 168 -13.73 6.39 -12.06
N ALA A 169 -14.71 5.53 -11.92
CA ALA A 169 -14.69 4.45 -10.92
C ALA A 169 -13.53 3.47 -11.13
N LYS A 170 -13.19 3.14 -12.38
CA LYS A 170 -12.03 2.29 -12.70
C LYS A 170 -10.70 2.99 -12.42
N THR A 171 -10.62 4.28 -12.73
CA THR A 171 -9.37 5.06 -12.59
C THR A 171 -9.09 5.42 -11.13
N GLY A 172 -10.09 5.92 -10.41
CA GLY A 172 -10.00 6.39 -9.03
C GLY A 172 -9.07 7.59 -8.84
N ALA A 173 -8.93 8.04 -7.60
CA ALA A 173 -8.00 9.08 -7.21
C ALA A 173 -6.54 8.63 -7.38
N ARG A 174 -5.71 9.45 -7.99
CA ARG A 174 -4.29 9.15 -8.26
C ARG A 174 -3.38 10.27 -7.77
N VAL A 175 -2.18 9.87 -7.39
CA VAL A 175 -1.05 10.76 -7.10
C VAL A 175 -0.16 10.79 -8.34
N GLN A 176 0.29 11.95 -8.73
CA GLN A 176 1.26 12.13 -9.81
C GLN A 176 2.66 12.36 -9.23
N TYR A 177 3.63 11.58 -9.71
CA TYR A 177 5.04 11.71 -9.35
C TYR A 177 5.78 12.60 -10.37
N SER A 178 6.87 13.23 -9.93
CA SER A 178 7.75 14.03 -10.79
C SER A 178 8.30 13.25 -12.00
N SER A 179 8.41 11.94 -11.88
CA SER A 179 8.79 11.04 -12.99
C SER A 179 7.71 10.86 -14.06
N GLY A 180 6.56 11.53 -13.97
CA GLY A 180 5.39 11.33 -14.84
C GLY A 180 4.55 10.09 -14.51
N ARG A 181 5.01 9.21 -13.64
CA ARG A 181 4.24 8.04 -13.21
C ARG A 181 3.09 8.44 -12.31
N THR A 182 1.99 7.69 -12.38
CA THR A 182 0.86 7.86 -11.49
C THR A 182 0.60 6.58 -10.69
N ARG A 183 0.06 6.73 -9.48
CA ARG A 183 -0.35 5.61 -8.63
C ARG A 183 -1.66 5.97 -7.93
N ARG A 184 -2.51 4.98 -7.67
CA ARG A 184 -3.72 5.22 -6.88
C ARG A 184 -3.36 5.72 -5.49
N LEU A 185 -4.16 6.63 -4.96
CA LEU A 185 -3.89 7.35 -3.70
C LEU A 185 -3.73 6.39 -2.51
N ASP A 186 -4.63 5.41 -2.36
CA ASP A 186 -4.58 4.37 -1.32
C ASP A 186 -3.30 3.51 -1.42
N SER A 187 -2.93 3.14 -2.63
CA SER A 187 -1.74 2.31 -2.89
C SER A 187 -0.45 3.08 -2.65
N ALA A 188 -0.42 4.37 -2.96
CA ALA A 188 0.70 5.26 -2.65
C ALA A 188 0.85 5.43 -1.13
N ALA A 189 -0.26 5.69 -0.42
CA ALA A 189 -0.27 5.81 1.03
C ALA A 189 0.27 4.54 1.71
N ARG A 190 -0.27 3.35 1.35
CA ARG A 190 0.19 2.08 1.91
C ARG A 190 1.67 1.84 1.69
N MET A 191 2.18 2.11 0.49
CA MET A 191 3.59 1.95 0.17
C MET A 191 4.45 2.84 1.07
N ASN A 192 4.09 4.10 1.23
CA ASN A 192 4.85 5.06 2.03
C ASN A 192 4.78 4.74 3.53
N ILE A 193 3.65 4.23 4.04
CA ILE A 193 3.54 3.76 5.44
C ILE A 193 4.53 2.61 5.69
N LEU A 194 4.51 1.59 4.82
CA LEU A 194 5.41 0.44 4.97
C LEU A 194 6.88 0.83 4.83
N GLU A 195 7.19 1.74 3.93
CA GLU A 195 8.56 2.24 3.75
C GLU A 195 9.04 2.98 5.00
N GLY A 196 8.24 3.88 5.55
CA GLY A 196 8.60 4.60 6.77
C GLY A 196 8.83 3.67 7.97
N VAL A 197 7.99 2.64 8.17
CA VAL A 197 8.21 1.62 9.21
C VAL A 197 9.54 0.90 9.00
N ARG A 198 9.88 0.54 7.76
CA ARG A 198 11.15 -0.13 7.46
C ARG A 198 12.34 0.78 7.73
N GLN A 199 12.26 2.05 7.37
CA GLN A 199 13.30 3.02 7.67
C GLN A 199 13.52 3.13 9.18
N VAL A 200 12.45 3.24 9.97
CA VAL A 200 12.56 3.24 11.45
C VAL A 200 13.24 1.97 11.94
N ASN A 201 12.80 0.80 11.52
CA ASN A 201 13.35 -0.47 11.94
C ASN A 201 14.82 -0.63 11.55
N TYR A 202 15.17 -0.24 10.32
CA TYR A 202 16.55 -0.26 9.84
C TYR A 202 17.45 0.66 10.65
N GLY A 203 17.01 1.91 10.89
CA GLY A 203 17.80 2.88 11.66
C GLY A 203 18.06 2.44 13.11
N ILE A 204 17.07 1.85 13.78
CA ILE A 204 17.24 1.32 15.13
C ILE A 204 18.27 0.18 15.15
N ARG A 205 18.18 -0.76 14.20
CA ARG A 205 19.14 -1.87 14.09
C ARG A 205 20.56 -1.37 13.74
N LEU A 206 20.66 -0.41 12.80
CA LEU A 206 21.93 0.20 12.40
C LEU A 206 22.62 0.87 13.59
N GLU A 207 21.88 1.71 14.33
CA GLU A 207 22.45 2.43 15.46
C GLU A 207 22.86 1.49 16.61
N ALA A 208 22.05 0.47 16.91
CA ALA A 208 22.43 -0.57 17.85
C ALA A 208 23.68 -1.32 17.39
N GLY A 209 23.77 -1.67 16.11
CA GLY A 209 24.95 -2.31 15.53
C GLY A 209 26.22 -1.45 15.64
N ARG A 210 26.10 -0.13 15.39
CA ARG A 210 27.21 0.82 15.55
C ARG A 210 27.70 0.90 17.00
N GLN A 211 26.80 1.03 17.96
CA GLN A 211 27.13 1.09 19.39
C GLN A 211 27.77 -0.23 19.87
N TYR A 212 27.37 -1.34 19.26
CA TYR A 212 27.94 -2.66 19.55
C TYR A 212 29.26 -2.91 18.82
N GLY A 213 29.55 -2.25 17.72
CA GLY A 213 30.72 -2.47 16.85
C GLY A 213 30.53 -3.68 15.93
N ALA A 214 29.34 -3.83 15.38
CA ALA A 214 29.05 -4.83 14.37
C ALA A 214 29.87 -4.57 13.09
N ASP A 215 30.44 -5.61 12.51
CA ASP A 215 31.24 -5.62 11.28
C ASP A 215 30.59 -6.39 10.14
N GLY A 216 29.40 -6.98 10.40
CA GLY A 216 28.62 -7.74 9.44
C GLY A 216 27.13 -7.57 9.62
N VAL A 217 26.41 -8.19 8.70
CA VAL A 217 24.94 -8.30 8.69
C VAL A 217 24.49 -9.71 8.39
N GLU A 218 23.31 -10.07 8.90
CA GLU A 218 22.55 -11.23 8.46
C GLU A 218 21.24 -10.77 7.81
N ILE A 219 20.91 -11.35 6.65
CA ILE A 219 19.69 -11.04 5.91
C ILE A 219 18.63 -12.06 6.32
N ASP A 220 17.48 -11.58 6.81
CA ASP A 220 16.38 -12.45 7.23
C ASP A 220 15.92 -13.35 6.05
N ALA A 221 15.53 -14.59 6.35
CA ALA A 221 14.95 -15.52 5.37
C ALA A 221 13.43 -15.61 5.55
N HIS A 222 12.72 -15.73 4.44
CA HIS A 222 11.28 -15.98 4.44
C HIS A 222 10.82 -16.73 3.19
N GLY A 223 9.74 -17.50 3.31
CA GLY A 223 9.08 -18.11 2.16
C GLY A 223 8.48 -17.05 1.22
N LEU A 224 8.33 -17.39 -0.07
CA LEU A 224 7.82 -16.52 -1.13
C LEU A 224 8.72 -15.30 -1.40
N CYS A 225 10.02 -15.50 -1.34
CA CYS A 225 11.05 -14.56 -1.72
C CYS A 225 11.14 -14.44 -3.25
N ALA A 226 11.44 -13.24 -3.74
CA ALA A 226 11.73 -13.00 -5.16
C ALA A 226 13.09 -13.61 -5.54
N ASP A 227 13.23 -14.06 -6.79
CA ASP A 227 14.42 -14.81 -7.26
C ASP A 227 15.73 -14.02 -7.13
N ASP A 228 15.69 -12.69 -7.29
CA ASP A 228 16.85 -11.80 -7.18
C ASP A 228 17.39 -11.69 -5.74
N HIS A 229 16.55 -11.94 -4.73
CA HIS A 229 16.93 -11.92 -3.31
C HIS A 229 17.21 -13.30 -2.73
N LEU A 230 16.69 -14.34 -3.37
CA LEU A 230 16.74 -15.71 -2.86
C LEU A 230 18.17 -16.24 -2.57
N PRO A 231 19.22 -15.88 -3.34
CA PRO A 231 20.58 -16.36 -3.07
C PRO A 231 21.19 -15.81 -1.77
N TYR A 232 20.67 -14.70 -1.25
CA TYR A 232 21.31 -13.96 -0.16
C TYR A 232 20.60 -14.10 1.17
N GLN A 233 19.33 -14.54 1.18
CA GLN A 233 18.57 -14.63 2.41
C GLN A 233 19.13 -15.69 3.37
N GLY A 234 19.08 -15.40 4.68
CA GLY A 234 19.57 -16.25 5.75
C GLY A 234 21.09 -16.37 5.78
N GLN A 235 21.83 -15.51 5.07
CA GLN A 235 23.29 -15.54 5.04
C GLN A 235 23.89 -14.32 5.75
N GLN A 236 25.11 -14.52 6.25
CA GLN A 236 25.91 -13.50 6.91
C GLN A 236 26.94 -12.93 5.93
N PHE A 237 27.08 -11.60 5.91
CA PHE A 237 28.02 -10.88 5.06
C PHE A 237 28.75 -9.80 5.85
N SER A 238 29.99 -9.48 5.47
CA SER A 238 30.64 -8.26 5.93
C SER A 238 29.86 -7.04 5.47
N LEU A 239 29.96 -5.91 6.17
CA LEU A 239 29.29 -4.67 5.77
C LEU A 239 29.65 -4.26 4.35
N ALA A 240 30.94 -4.36 3.96
CA ALA A 240 31.38 -4.04 2.61
C ALA A 240 30.70 -4.94 1.56
N LYS A 241 30.66 -6.26 1.80
CA LYS A 241 30.04 -7.22 0.86
C LYS A 241 28.51 -7.02 0.78
N TYR A 242 27.87 -6.72 1.91
CA TYR A 242 26.45 -6.39 1.94
C TYR A 242 26.13 -5.15 1.09
N HIS A 243 26.91 -4.07 1.19
CA HIS A 243 26.71 -2.89 0.36
C HIS A 243 26.90 -3.19 -1.12
N GLU A 244 27.96 -3.90 -1.50
CA GLU A 244 28.18 -4.35 -2.88
C GLU A 244 26.98 -5.13 -3.44
N ILE A 245 26.49 -6.12 -2.69
CA ILE A 245 25.32 -6.93 -3.08
C ILE A 245 24.09 -6.01 -3.21
N ASN A 246 23.81 -5.21 -2.19
CA ASN A 246 22.61 -4.38 -2.13
C ASN A 246 22.56 -3.37 -3.27
N ASP A 247 23.69 -2.76 -3.61
CA ASP A 247 23.83 -1.78 -4.71
C ASP A 247 23.69 -2.45 -6.10
N SER A 248 24.03 -3.74 -6.22
CA SER A 248 23.83 -4.52 -7.45
C SER A 248 22.37 -4.90 -7.69
N LEU A 249 21.52 -4.87 -6.66
CA LEU A 249 20.13 -5.31 -6.76
C LEU A 249 19.25 -4.22 -7.38
N LYS A 250 18.38 -4.62 -8.29
CA LYS A 250 17.34 -3.72 -8.85
C LYS A 250 16.44 -3.12 -7.75
N ARG A 251 16.29 -3.83 -6.65
CA ARG A 251 15.50 -3.44 -5.48
C ARG A 251 16.29 -3.82 -4.23
N HIS A 252 16.70 -2.84 -3.47
CA HIS A 252 17.48 -3.02 -2.25
C HIS A 252 16.71 -3.81 -1.18
N PHE A 253 17.42 -4.52 -0.33
CA PHE A 253 16.84 -5.18 0.84
C PHE A 253 16.11 -4.19 1.73
N GLY A 254 14.97 -4.58 2.27
CA GLY A 254 14.16 -3.74 3.15
C GLY A 254 13.41 -2.60 2.46
N THR A 255 13.48 -2.42 1.14
CA THR A 255 12.81 -1.33 0.41
C THR A 255 11.66 -1.83 -0.49
N CYS A 256 10.73 -0.93 -0.85
CA CYS A 256 9.74 -1.15 -1.92
C CYS A 256 9.03 -2.53 -1.90
N ASN A 257 8.41 -2.91 -0.80
CA ASN A 257 7.75 -4.20 -0.60
C ASN A 257 8.68 -5.43 -0.46
N CYS A 258 9.99 -5.26 -0.36
CA CYS A 258 10.87 -6.29 0.13
C CYS A 258 10.51 -6.61 1.59
N LYS A 259 10.47 -7.89 1.96
CA LYS A 259 10.13 -8.33 3.33
C LYS A 259 11.35 -8.69 4.17
N HIS A 260 12.54 -8.70 3.57
CA HIS A 260 13.76 -9.01 4.29
C HIS A 260 14.07 -7.91 5.31
N GLY A 261 14.33 -8.32 6.54
CA GLY A 261 15.03 -7.51 7.52
C GLY A 261 16.55 -7.70 7.35
N VAL A 262 17.32 -6.78 7.92
CA VAL A 262 18.76 -6.84 7.98
C VAL A 262 19.15 -6.69 9.43
N SER A 263 19.79 -7.70 10.01
CA SER A 263 20.26 -7.72 11.39
C SER A 263 21.76 -7.48 11.41
N TYR A 264 22.22 -6.54 12.24
CA TYR A 264 23.65 -6.27 12.42
C TYR A 264 24.27 -7.32 13.37
N ILE A 265 25.44 -7.83 13.02
CA ILE A 265 26.11 -8.94 13.71
C ILE A 265 27.61 -8.69 13.84
N VAL A 266 28.28 -9.47 14.70
CA VAL A 266 29.74 -9.62 14.70
C VAL A 266 30.11 -10.91 14.01
N LEU A 267 30.84 -10.79 12.90
CA LEU A 267 31.25 -11.95 12.09
C LEU A 267 32.11 -12.92 12.91
N GLY A 268 31.84 -14.19 12.72
CA GLY A 268 32.56 -15.25 13.43
C GLY A 268 32.19 -15.41 14.92
N VAL A 269 31.35 -14.51 15.47
CA VAL A 269 30.89 -14.56 16.86
C VAL A 269 29.39 -14.77 16.94
N SER A 270 28.62 -14.02 16.15
CA SER A 270 27.17 -14.15 16.12
C SER A 270 26.77 -15.46 15.42
N PRO A 271 26.00 -16.35 16.08
CA PRO A 271 25.54 -17.58 15.44
C PRO A 271 24.55 -17.24 14.33
N PRO A 272 24.55 -18.00 13.21
CA PRO A 272 23.52 -17.87 12.18
C PRO A 272 22.12 -18.11 12.73
N ALA A 273 21.15 -17.29 12.35
CA ALA A 273 19.75 -17.43 12.77
C ALA A 273 19.05 -18.61 12.09
N TYR A 274 19.62 -19.10 10.98
CA TYR A 274 19.04 -20.18 10.17
C TYR A 274 20.03 -21.30 9.95
N THR A 275 19.58 -22.54 10.04
CA THR A 275 20.33 -23.71 9.60
C THR A 275 20.24 -23.88 8.07
N GLN A 276 21.18 -24.56 7.47
CA GLN A 276 21.17 -24.87 6.03
C GLN A 276 19.92 -25.66 5.63
N LYS A 277 19.42 -26.52 6.52
CA LYS A 277 18.20 -27.29 6.29
C LYS A 277 16.98 -26.36 6.19
N GLU A 278 16.82 -25.42 7.13
CA GLU A 278 15.72 -24.43 7.13
C GLU A 278 15.77 -23.54 5.88
N LEU A 279 16.96 -23.09 5.47
CA LEU A 279 17.12 -22.31 4.24
C LEU A 279 16.73 -23.10 2.99
N GLN A 280 17.07 -24.38 2.94
CA GLN A 280 16.67 -25.23 1.81
C GLN A 280 15.15 -25.46 1.80
N GLU A 281 14.53 -25.73 2.95
CA GLU A 281 13.07 -25.87 3.08
C GLU A 281 12.33 -24.60 2.64
N ILE A 282 12.80 -23.40 3.05
CA ILE A 282 12.26 -22.10 2.63
C ILE A 282 12.36 -21.92 1.11
N LYS A 283 13.49 -22.30 0.52
CA LYS A 283 13.73 -22.23 -0.92
C LYS A 283 12.81 -23.18 -1.69
N ASP A 284 12.72 -24.43 -1.25
CA ASP A 284 11.89 -25.46 -1.88
C ASP A 284 10.42 -25.09 -1.81
N TYR A 285 9.95 -24.59 -0.65
CA TYR A 285 8.61 -24.06 -0.49
C TYR A 285 8.29 -22.95 -1.49
N SER A 286 9.22 -22.00 -1.71
CA SER A 286 9.04 -20.89 -2.64
C SER A 286 8.97 -21.31 -4.10
N LYS A 287 9.79 -22.32 -4.47
CA LYS A 287 9.96 -22.81 -5.84
C LYS A 287 9.07 -23.99 -6.22
N GLU A 288 8.33 -24.54 -5.26
CA GLU A 288 7.39 -25.63 -5.52
C GLU A 288 6.45 -25.27 -6.67
N LYS A 289 6.31 -26.17 -7.64
CA LYS A 289 5.45 -26.01 -8.82
C LYS A 289 4.02 -26.43 -8.52
N ILE A 290 3.10 -25.52 -8.78
CA ILE A 290 1.67 -25.63 -8.53
C ILE A 290 0.95 -25.53 -9.86
N ASP A 291 -0.07 -26.37 -10.07
CA ASP A 291 -0.93 -26.26 -11.23
C ASP A 291 -2.07 -25.26 -10.97
N LEU A 292 -2.12 -24.19 -11.77
CA LEU A 292 -3.23 -23.26 -11.80
C LEU A 292 -3.91 -23.31 -13.16
N ASN A 293 -4.98 -24.11 -13.26
CA ASN A 293 -5.75 -24.32 -14.50
C ASN A 293 -4.90 -24.77 -15.69
N GLY A 294 -4.04 -25.78 -15.51
CA GLY A 294 -3.17 -26.31 -16.55
C GLY A 294 -1.86 -25.52 -16.74
N THR A 295 -1.66 -24.43 -16.02
CA THR A 295 -0.40 -23.66 -16.05
C THR A 295 0.41 -23.94 -14.78
N LYS A 296 1.64 -24.46 -14.95
CA LYS A 296 2.56 -24.68 -13.83
C LYS A 296 3.26 -23.36 -13.44
N VAL A 297 3.00 -22.89 -12.24
CA VAL A 297 3.61 -21.69 -11.64
C VAL A 297 4.32 -22.04 -10.34
N THR A 298 5.28 -21.25 -9.90
CA THR A 298 5.86 -21.38 -8.56
C THR A 298 4.86 -20.90 -7.50
N ARG A 299 5.04 -21.34 -6.24
CA ARG A 299 4.24 -20.83 -5.12
C ARG A 299 4.41 -19.32 -4.95
N TYR A 300 5.59 -18.79 -5.21
CA TYR A 300 5.82 -17.35 -5.27
C TYR A 300 4.94 -16.67 -6.34
N GLU A 301 4.95 -17.18 -7.58
CA GLU A 301 4.09 -16.64 -8.66
C GLU A 301 2.61 -16.74 -8.33
N ALA A 302 2.15 -17.86 -7.74
CA ALA A 302 0.78 -18.01 -7.25
C ALA A 302 0.43 -16.92 -6.21
N SER A 303 1.37 -16.56 -5.32
CA SER A 303 1.19 -15.45 -4.38
C SER A 303 1.01 -14.09 -5.07
N GLN A 304 1.67 -13.86 -6.20
CA GLN A 304 1.51 -12.64 -7.01
C GLN A 304 0.15 -12.63 -7.73
N VAL A 305 -0.33 -13.80 -8.20
CA VAL A 305 -1.69 -13.96 -8.74
C VAL A 305 -2.72 -13.56 -7.67
N MET A 306 -2.58 -14.06 -6.44
CA MET A 306 -3.49 -13.68 -5.34
C MET A 306 -3.50 -12.17 -5.07
N ARG A 307 -2.32 -11.51 -5.03
CA ARG A 307 -2.23 -10.05 -4.85
C ARG A 307 -2.92 -9.27 -5.96
N ASN A 308 -2.79 -9.74 -7.20
CA ASN A 308 -3.46 -9.14 -8.34
C ASN A 308 -4.99 -9.29 -8.22
N LEU A 309 -5.48 -10.45 -7.79
CA LEU A 309 -6.90 -10.69 -7.55
C LEU A 309 -7.44 -9.82 -6.40
N GLU A 310 -6.70 -9.68 -5.28
CA GLU A 310 -7.04 -8.75 -4.20
C GLU A 310 -7.25 -7.32 -4.72
N THR A 311 -6.33 -6.84 -5.55
CA THR A 311 -6.41 -5.50 -6.16
C THR A 311 -7.61 -5.37 -7.11
N LYS A 312 -7.83 -6.37 -7.97
CA LYS A 312 -8.98 -6.38 -8.90
C LYS A 312 -10.32 -6.41 -8.16
N MET A 313 -10.41 -7.16 -7.05
CA MET A 313 -11.61 -7.19 -6.23
C MET A 313 -11.93 -5.83 -5.61
N ARG A 314 -10.91 -5.12 -5.08
CA ARG A 314 -11.10 -3.76 -4.54
C ARG A 314 -11.61 -2.81 -5.60
N TYR A 315 -10.98 -2.76 -6.77
CA TYR A 315 -11.41 -1.88 -7.87
C TYR A 315 -12.83 -2.22 -8.35
N LYS A 316 -13.19 -3.50 -8.35
CA LYS A 316 -14.55 -3.90 -8.73
C LYS A 316 -15.59 -3.48 -7.68
N GLN A 317 -15.24 -3.50 -6.39
CA GLN A 317 -16.11 -3.00 -5.33
C GLN A 317 -16.30 -1.48 -5.41
N GLU A 318 -15.25 -0.71 -5.71
CA GLU A 318 -15.34 0.74 -5.94
C GLU A 318 -16.25 1.06 -7.13
N GLU A 319 -16.07 0.33 -8.25
CA GLU A 319 -16.91 0.47 -9.44
C GLU A 319 -18.39 0.25 -9.09
N ILE A 320 -18.69 -0.81 -8.32
CA ILE A 320 -20.07 -1.11 -7.88
C ILE A 320 -20.61 0.01 -7.00
N LEU A 321 -19.89 0.45 -5.97
CA LEU A 321 -20.35 1.52 -5.08
C LEU A 321 -20.61 2.83 -5.83
N THR A 322 -19.71 3.19 -6.75
CA THR A 322 -19.83 4.43 -7.54
C THR A 322 -21.04 4.36 -8.48
N MET A 323 -21.25 3.23 -9.16
CA MET A 323 -22.40 3.00 -10.03
C MET A 323 -23.72 3.02 -9.24
N GLN A 324 -23.76 2.41 -8.05
CA GLN A 324 -24.93 2.46 -7.16
C GLN A 324 -25.28 3.90 -6.76
N LYS A 325 -24.28 4.75 -6.48
CA LYS A 325 -24.47 6.18 -6.21
C LYS A 325 -25.07 6.93 -7.40
N ALA A 326 -24.63 6.60 -8.60
CA ALA A 326 -25.20 7.13 -9.83
C ALA A 326 -26.61 6.56 -10.15
N GLY A 327 -27.06 5.50 -9.48
CA GLY A 327 -28.32 4.81 -9.76
C GLY A 327 -28.26 3.86 -10.95
N LEU A 328 -27.05 3.41 -11.33
CA LEU A 328 -26.82 2.52 -12.46
C LEU A 328 -26.94 1.05 -12.07
N ASN A 329 -27.20 0.18 -13.06
CA ASN A 329 -27.29 -1.26 -12.85
C ASN A 329 -25.90 -1.88 -12.64
N THR A 330 -25.71 -2.59 -11.52
CA THR A 330 -24.43 -3.19 -11.09
C THR A 330 -24.33 -4.70 -11.36
N GLY A 331 -25.36 -5.34 -11.88
CA GLY A 331 -25.42 -6.80 -11.97
C GLY A 331 -24.26 -7.45 -12.75
N LYS A 332 -23.73 -6.78 -13.80
CA LYS A 332 -22.54 -7.24 -14.54
C LYS A 332 -21.28 -7.19 -13.66
N GLN A 333 -21.10 -6.13 -12.90
CA GLN A 333 -19.96 -5.91 -12.03
C GLN A 333 -19.98 -6.87 -10.84
N GLU A 334 -21.14 -7.11 -10.27
CA GLU A 334 -21.32 -8.07 -9.15
C GLU A 334 -20.99 -9.51 -9.59
N LYS A 335 -21.46 -9.91 -10.78
CA LYS A 335 -21.07 -11.20 -11.38
C LYS A 335 -19.56 -11.29 -11.60
N ALA A 336 -18.91 -10.21 -12.08
CA ALA A 336 -17.46 -10.16 -12.24
C ALA A 336 -16.73 -10.27 -10.91
N LEU A 337 -17.19 -9.57 -9.86
CA LEU A 337 -16.64 -9.68 -8.50
C LEU A 337 -16.76 -11.10 -7.95
N LYS A 338 -17.91 -11.77 -8.17
CA LYS A 338 -18.10 -13.17 -7.75
C LYS A 338 -17.07 -14.10 -8.39
N ARG A 339 -16.80 -13.93 -9.70
CA ARG A 339 -15.76 -14.70 -10.41
C ARG A 339 -14.36 -14.44 -9.86
N LEU A 340 -14.03 -13.19 -9.53
CA LEU A 340 -12.74 -12.85 -8.91
C LEU A 340 -12.57 -13.54 -7.55
N LYS A 341 -13.63 -13.57 -6.72
CA LYS A 341 -13.63 -14.30 -5.43
C LYS A 341 -13.39 -15.79 -5.63
N GLN A 342 -14.08 -16.41 -6.58
CA GLN A 342 -13.90 -17.83 -6.91
C GLN A 342 -12.46 -18.13 -7.36
N SER A 343 -11.88 -17.28 -8.21
CA SER A 343 -10.49 -17.42 -8.63
C SER A 343 -9.51 -17.25 -7.47
N TYR A 344 -9.80 -16.33 -6.55
CA TYR A 344 -8.98 -16.11 -5.36
C TYR A 344 -9.01 -17.32 -4.40
N ASP A 345 -10.19 -17.87 -4.14
CA ASP A 345 -10.37 -19.07 -3.33
C ASP A 345 -9.69 -20.30 -3.95
N TYR A 346 -9.84 -20.47 -5.27
CA TYR A 346 -9.18 -21.52 -6.02
C TYR A 346 -7.65 -21.44 -5.92
N THR A 347 -7.09 -20.25 -6.22
CA THR A 347 -5.63 -20.06 -6.16
C THR A 347 -5.09 -20.27 -4.75
N SER A 348 -5.79 -19.77 -3.72
CA SER A 348 -5.45 -19.99 -2.31
C SER A 348 -5.38 -21.47 -1.97
N LYS A 349 -6.39 -22.25 -2.39
CA LYS A 349 -6.47 -23.70 -2.13
C LYS A 349 -5.38 -24.49 -2.85
N GLN A 350 -5.16 -24.22 -4.13
CA GLN A 350 -4.16 -24.94 -4.94
C GLN A 350 -2.73 -24.66 -4.45
N ALA A 351 -2.46 -23.42 -4.05
CA ALA A 351 -1.13 -22.99 -3.64
C ALA A 351 -0.87 -23.15 -2.12
N ASP A 352 -1.86 -23.62 -1.36
CA ASP A 352 -1.81 -23.65 0.10
C ASP A 352 -1.39 -22.29 0.70
N LEU A 353 -2.02 -21.21 0.23
CA LEU A 353 -1.72 -19.85 0.64
C LEU A 353 -2.89 -19.25 1.42
N LYS A 354 -2.59 -18.63 2.56
CA LYS A 354 -3.59 -17.98 3.41
C LYS A 354 -4.31 -16.85 2.67
N ARG A 355 -5.65 -16.86 2.68
CA ARG A 355 -6.48 -15.76 2.18
C ARG A 355 -6.39 -14.55 3.11
N ARG A 356 -6.28 -13.36 2.52
CA ARG A 356 -6.14 -12.09 3.22
C ARG A 356 -7.26 -11.13 2.83
N TRP A 357 -8.47 -11.41 3.31
CA TRP A 357 -9.67 -10.65 2.98
C TRP A 357 -9.58 -9.16 3.32
N ASN A 358 -8.83 -8.80 4.36
CA ASN A 358 -8.53 -7.41 4.70
C ASN A 358 -7.81 -6.64 3.57
N ARG A 359 -7.14 -7.33 2.64
CA ARG A 359 -6.50 -6.74 1.47
C ARG A 359 -7.42 -6.66 0.24
N ALA A 360 -8.46 -7.48 0.22
CA ALA A 360 -9.40 -7.60 -0.89
C ALA A 360 -10.67 -6.77 -0.70
N LYS A 361 -10.84 -6.16 0.47
CA LYS A 361 -12.04 -5.42 0.86
C LYS A 361 -11.76 -3.92 0.90
N ILE A 362 -12.76 -3.11 0.55
CA ILE A 362 -12.74 -1.66 0.75
C ILE A 362 -13.72 -1.23 1.86
N PRO A 363 -13.48 -0.08 2.50
CA PRO A 363 -14.42 0.50 3.47
C PRO A 363 -15.81 0.70 2.85
N GLY A 364 -16.85 0.36 3.61
CA GLY A 364 -18.24 0.56 3.18
C GLY A 364 -18.81 -0.53 2.26
N TYR A 365 -18.02 -1.48 1.77
CA TYR A 365 -18.49 -2.60 0.97
C TYR A 365 -18.63 -3.87 1.82
N LYS A 366 -19.80 -4.51 1.80
CA LYS A 366 -20.03 -5.82 2.43
C LYS A 366 -19.65 -6.91 1.41
N LEU A 367 -18.61 -7.68 1.72
CA LEU A 367 -18.18 -8.83 0.91
C LEU A 367 -19.12 -10.00 1.07
#